data_12be253d844d5c38008af31a3fbe536f
#
_entry.id   12be253d844d5c38008af31a3fbe536f
#
_cell.length_a   1.000
_cell.length_b   1.000
_cell.length_c   1.000
_cell.angle_alpha   90.00
_cell.angle_beta   90.00
_cell.angle_gamma   90.00
#
_symmetry.space_group_name_H-M   'P 1'
#
loop_
_entity.id
_entity.type
_entity.pdbx_description
1 polymer ?
#
loop_
_entity_poly.entity_id
_entity_poly.type
_entity_poly.pdbx_seq_one_letter_code
_entity_poly.pdbx_strand_id
1 'polypeptide(L)'
;LAKYSYYLGLGHKTGIELKGEIDGVLASNEIAKQENRVWNPGETISAAIGQSYNTFTPLQMAKYVAMIANRGKNLDVTIVKSIINPDGSEVSRDEYESYVNEKLGLQQENVEEMNFKEENIEAILEGMRGVTSESGGTAYSTFRNFNIEVGGKTGSAQTGVQGKTNAWFVGFAPFDDPEIAIVVFVRNGGHGSYTAEVARDIIAQYFGMNTNQVTENTTAIPTVQIIN
;
A
#
# COMPACT_ATOMS: atom_id res chain seq x y z
N LEU A 1 12.64 -9.65 -9.65
CA LEU A 1 11.97 -8.68 -8.80
C LEU A 1 10.88 -7.93 -9.56
N ALA A 2 11.23 -7.17 -10.62
CA ALA A 2 10.28 -6.32 -11.37
C ALA A 2 9.01 -7.07 -11.82
N LYS A 3 9.13 -8.28 -12.39
CA LYS A 3 7.97 -9.08 -12.80
C LYS A 3 6.98 -9.32 -11.64
N TYR A 4 7.46 -9.68 -10.46
CA TYR A 4 6.61 -9.91 -9.27
C TYR A 4 6.00 -8.59 -8.75
N SER A 5 6.79 -7.52 -8.72
CA SER A 5 6.31 -6.21 -8.28
C SER A 5 5.21 -5.67 -9.20
N TYR A 6 5.37 -5.84 -10.51
CA TYR A 6 4.37 -5.45 -11.51
C TYR A 6 3.07 -6.24 -11.33
N TYR A 7 3.15 -7.57 -11.21
CA TYR A 7 1.99 -8.42 -10.94
C TYR A 7 1.24 -8.00 -9.66
N LEU A 8 1.99 -7.65 -8.62
CA LEU A 8 1.43 -7.19 -7.34
C LEU A 8 0.93 -5.72 -7.37
N GLY A 9 0.80 -5.11 -8.53
CA GLY A 9 0.14 -3.82 -8.72
C GLY A 9 1.06 -2.60 -8.72
N LEU A 10 2.39 -2.78 -8.75
CA LEU A 10 3.33 -1.65 -8.78
C LEU A 10 3.75 -1.27 -10.20
N GLY A 11 3.81 0.01 -10.51
CA GLY A 11 4.27 0.55 -11.80
C GLY A 11 3.20 0.58 -12.89
N HIS A 12 1.94 0.45 -12.55
CA HIS A 12 0.78 0.65 -13.42
C HIS A 12 -0.44 1.10 -12.61
N LYS A 13 -1.46 1.63 -13.27
CA LYS A 13 -2.69 2.10 -12.62
C LYS A 13 -3.41 0.95 -11.91
N THR A 14 -4.06 1.27 -10.81
CA THR A 14 -4.87 0.29 -10.06
C THR A 14 -6.21 0.02 -10.71
N GLY A 15 -6.67 0.94 -11.56
CA GLY A 15 -7.98 0.88 -12.22
C GLY A 15 -9.13 1.45 -11.38
N ILE A 16 -8.83 2.17 -10.28
CA ILE A 16 -9.85 2.84 -9.47
C ILE A 16 -10.68 3.82 -10.33
N GLU A 17 -11.97 3.93 -10.06
CA GLU A 17 -12.91 4.75 -10.84
C GLU A 17 -12.75 6.25 -10.56
N LEU A 18 -11.50 6.73 -10.61
CA LEU A 18 -11.15 8.14 -10.42
C LEU A 18 -10.25 8.63 -11.55
N LYS A 19 -10.47 9.87 -11.97
CA LYS A 19 -9.59 10.53 -12.93
C LYS A 19 -8.30 10.99 -12.27
N GLY A 20 -7.20 10.95 -13.04
CA GLY A 20 -5.92 11.48 -12.63
C GLY A 20 -5.01 10.47 -11.92
N GLU A 21 -5.38 9.19 -11.92
CA GLU A 21 -4.47 8.14 -11.47
C GLU A 21 -3.25 8.07 -12.40
N ILE A 22 -2.06 7.90 -11.81
CA ILE A 22 -0.78 7.80 -12.51
C ILE A 22 -0.19 6.40 -12.35
N ASP A 23 0.57 5.95 -13.36
CA ASP A 23 1.18 4.62 -13.38
C ASP A 23 2.29 4.44 -12.35
N GLY A 24 2.91 5.53 -11.88
CA GLY A 24 4.16 5.43 -11.14
C GLY A 24 5.30 4.93 -12.02
N VAL A 25 6.40 4.52 -11.41
CA VAL A 25 7.55 3.94 -12.11
C VAL A 25 8.08 2.75 -11.33
N LEU A 26 8.14 1.60 -11.97
CA LEU A 26 8.81 0.41 -11.46
C LEU A 26 10.20 0.33 -12.09
N ALA A 27 11.24 0.68 -11.31
CA ALA A 27 12.60 0.73 -11.78
C ALA A 27 13.08 -0.63 -12.30
N SER A 28 13.38 -0.69 -13.59
CA SER A 28 13.90 -1.89 -14.25
C SER A 28 14.82 -1.53 -15.42
N ASN A 29 15.57 -2.53 -15.90
CA ASN A 29 16.39 -2.37 -17.09
C ASN A 29 15.53 -2.07 -18.34
N GLU A 30 14.33 -2.63 -18.40
CA GLU A 30 13.37 -2.42 -19.48
C GLU A 30 12.92 -0.96 -19.54
N ILE A 31 12.51 -0.40 -18.41
CA ILE A 31 12.14 1.02 -18.31
C ILE A 31 13.33 1.94 -18.63
N ALA A 32 14.52 1.63 -18.11
CA ALA A 32 15.71 2.40 -18.42
C ALA A 32 15.99 2.44 -19.93
N LYS A 33 15.83 1.32 -20.64
CA LYS A 33 15.98 1.26 -22.11
C LYS A 33 14.92 2.08 -22.84
N GLN A 34 13.66 2.02 -22.40
CA GLN A 34 12.58 2.82 -23.00
C GLN A 34 12.83 4.33 -22.87
N GLU A 35 13.45 4.74 -21.76
CA GLU A 35 13.82 6.14 -21.51
C GLU A 35 15.21 6.52 -22.02
N ASN A 36 15.86 5.66 -22.83
CA ASN A 36 17.22 5.85 -23.35
C ASN A 36 18.27 6.11 -22.26
N ARG A 37 18.10 5.49 -21.08
CA ARG A 37 19.04 5.53 -19.96
C ARG A 37 19.86 4.26 -19.87
N VAL A 38 21.10 4.40 -19.37
CA VAL A 38 21.95 3.25 -19.06
C VAL A 38 21.56 2.69 -17.69
N TRP A 39 21.27 1.39 -17.64
CA TRP A 39 21.06 0.69 -16.38
C TRP A 39 22.40 0.21 -15.81
N ASN A 40 22.82 0.77 -14.70
CA ASN A 40 24.06 0.38 -14.03
C ASN A 40 23.81 -0.75 -13.00
N PRO A 41 24.78 -1.65 -12.76
CA PRO A 41 24.62 -2.73 -11.78
C PRO A 41 24.20 -2.26 -10.37
N GLY A 42 24.67 -1.09 -9.93
CA GLY A 42 24.30 -0.47 -8.65
C GLY A 42 22.83 -0.11 -8.55
N GLU A 43 22.16 0.16 -9.68
CA GLU A 43 20.71 0.46 -9.71
C GLU A 43 19.89 -0.77 -9.37
N THR A 44 20.34 -1.97 -9.73
CA THR A 44 19.69 -3.23 -9.35
C THR A 44 19.64 -3.38 -7.83
N ILE A 45 20.74 -3.06 -7.14
CA ILE A 45 20.81 -3.12 -5.68
C ILE A 45 19.89 -2.07 -5.07
N SER A 46 19.95 -0.84 -5.58
CA SER A 46 19.07 0.26 -5.10
C SER A 46 17.60 -0.04 -5.33
N ALA A 47 17.24 -0.55 -6.51
CA ALA A 47 15.86 -0.91 -6.83
C ALA A 47 15.33 -2.06 -5.93
N ALA A 48 16.20 -3.01 -5.58
CA ALA A 48 15.84 -4.15 -4.73
C ALA A 48 15.44 -3.75 -3.31
N ILE A 49 15.91 -2.60 -2.82
CA ILE A 49 15.55 -2.04 -1.52
C ILE A 49 14.47 -0.94 -1.61
N GLY A 50 13.81 -0.80 -2.78
CA GLY A 50 12.76 0.19 -2.99
C GLY A 50 13.24 1.61 -3.29
N GLN A 51 14.53 1.77 -3.62
CA GLN A 51 15.16 3.03 -4.03
C GLN A 51 15.30 3.10 -5.56
N SER A 52 16.28 3.85 -6.07
CA SER A 52 16.49 4.12 -7.50
C SER A 52 15.35 4.97 -8.08
N TYR A 53 14.83 4.60 -9.24
CA TYR A 53 13.74 5.32 -9.93
C TYR A 53 12.34 4.84 -9.53
N ASN A 54 12.23 3.98 -8.52
CA ASN A 54 10.92 3.54 -8.02
C ASN A 54 10.10 4.71 -7.50
N THR A 55 8.93 4.92 -8.10
CA THR A 55 7.92 5.89 -7.65
C THR A 55 6.55 5.24 -7.68
N PHE A 56 5.93 5.11 -6.51
CA PHE A 56 4.62 4.47 -6.37
C PHE A 56 3.65 5.41 -5.68
N THR A 57 2.38 5.32 -6.06
CA THR A 57 1.32 6.01 -5.35
C THR A 57 0.99 5.28 -4.05
N PRO A 58 0.47 5.96 -3.02
CA PRO A 58 -0.04 5.28 -1.82
C PRO A 58 -1.10 4.23 -2.13
N LEU A 59 -1.93 4.45 -3.16
CA LEU A 59 -2.94 3.49 -3.58
C LEU A 59 -2.34 2.21 -4.16
N GLN A 60 -1.31 2.33 -5.01
CA GLN A 60 -0.56 1.17 -5.49
C GLN A 60 0.06 0.37 -4.34
N MET A 61 0.63 1.07 -3.35
CA MET A 61 1.18 0.41 -2.16
C MET A 61 0.10 -0.27 -1.32
N ALA A 62 -1.11 0.29 -1.24
CA ALA A 62 -2.24 -0.35 -0.57
C ALA A 62 -2.68 -1.63 -1.28
N LYS A 63 -2.85 -1.57 -2.61
CA LYS A 63 -3.13 -2.76 -3.44
C LYS A 63 -2.05 -3.83 -3.27
N TYR A 64 -0.78 -3.43 -3.37
CA TYR A 64 0.37 -4.32 -3.21
C TYR A 64 0.33 -5.09 -1.89
N VAL A 65 0.11 -4.39 -0.78
CA VAL A 65 0.04 -5.01 0.55
C VAL A 65 -1.21 -5.86 0.72
N ALA A 66 -2.35 -5.41 0.20
CA ALA A 66 -3.60 -6.19 0.22
C ALA A 66 -3.45 -7.49 -0.56
N MET A 67 -2.78 -7.47 -1.73
CA MET A 67 -2.49 -8.68 -2.49
C MET A 67 -1.55 -9.64 -1.75
N ILE A 68 -0.52 -9.13 -1.06
CA ILE A 68 0.36 -9.96 -0.21
C ILE A 68 -0.45 -10.60 0.92
N ALA A 69 -1.24 -9.82 1.65
CA ALA A 69 -2.11 -10.31 2.71
C ALA A 69 -3.10 -11.37 2.21
N ASN A 70 -3.59 -11.22 0.97
CA ASN A 70 -4.48 -12.16 0.29
C ASN A 70 -3.71 -13.27 -0.49
N ARG A 71 -2.49 -13.59 -0.06
CA ARG A 71 -1.66 -14.68 -0.59
C ARG A 71 -1.35 -14.59 -2.09
N GLY A 72 -1.19 -13.36 -2.59
CA GLY A 72 -0.86 -13.09 -3.99
C GLY A 72 -2.04 -13.11 -4.96
N LYS A 73 -3.27 -13.29 -4.47
CA LYS A 73 -4.46 -13.19 -5.30
C LYS A 73 -4.70 -11.74 -5.72
N ASN A 74 -5.01 -11.54 -7.00
CA ASN A 74 -5.32 -10.22 -7.51
C ASN A 74 -6.59 -9.66 -6.87
N LEU A 75 -6.58 -8.35 -6.64
CA LEU A 75 -7.68 -7.60 -6.05
C LEU A 75 -8.02 -6.41 -6.95
N ASP A 76 -9.30 -6.26 -7.23
CA ASP A 76 -9.82 -5.05 -7.89
C ASP A 76 -9.91 -3.91 -6.88
N VAL A 77 -9.45 -2.75 -7.30
CA VAL A 77 -9.55 -1.53 -6.51
C VAL A 77 -10.76 -0.75 -6.98
N THR A 78 -11.74 -0.57 -6.10
CA THR A 78 -12.99 0.14 -6.41
C THR A 78 -13.45 0.99 -5.22
N ILE A 79 -14.07 2.12 -5.51
CA ILE A 79 -14.81 2.95 -4.53
C ILE A 79 -16.31 2.83 -4.69
N VAL A 80 -16.77 2.16 -5.74
CA VAL A 80 -18.20 1.92 -5.99
C VAL A 80 -18.62 0.67 -5.23
N LYS A 81 -19.47 0.83 -4.23
CA LYS A 81 -20.02 -0.28 -3.46
C LYS A 81 -21.12 -1.01 -4.22
N SER A 82 -22.08 -0.24 -4.74
CA SER A 82 -23.20 -0.75 -5.54
C SER A 82 -23.88 0.38 -6.29
N ILE A 83 -24.56 0.04 -7.39
CA ILE A 83 -25.44 0.93 -8.13
C ILE A 83 -26.84 0.35 -8.08
N ILE A 84 -27.82 1.15 -7.68
CA ILE A 84 -29.20 0.73 -7.51
C ILE A 84 -30.08 1.40 -8.54
N ASN A 85 -30.86 0.61 -9.26
CA ASN A 85 -31.87 1.08 -10.19
C ASN A 85 -33.06 1.77 -9.49
N PRO A 86 -33.86 2.58 -10.18
CA PRO A 86 -35.06 3.21 -9.60
C PRO A 86 -36.11 2.23 -9.04
N ASP A 87 -36.13 0.98 -9.52
CA ASP A 87 -36.99 -0.08 -9.03
C ASP A 87 -36.42 -0.82 -7.79
N GLY A 88 -35.23 -0.43 -7.32
CA GLY A 88 -34.57 -1.02 -6.17
C GLY A 88 -33.69 -2.23 -6.49
N SER A 89 -33.62 -2.67 -7.74
CA SER A 89 -32.70 -3.73 -8.16
C SER A 89 -31.26 -3.24 -8.20
N GLU A 90 -30.29 -4.12 -7.91
CA GLU A 90 -28.88 -3.82 -8.01
C GLU A 90 -28.37 -4.07 -9.45
N VAL A 91 -27.61 -3.10 -9.98
CA VAL A 91 -26.91 -3.24 -11.26
C VAL A 91 -25.69 -4.14 -11.04
N SER A 92 -25.52 -5.15 -11.90
CA SER A 92 -24.35 -6.04 -11.79
C SER A 92 -23.04 -5.28 -12.03
N ARG A 93 -21.97 -5.73 -11.38
CA ARG A 93 -20.65 -5.11 -11.53
C ARG A 93 -20.20 -5.08 -13.00
N ASP A 94 -20.34 -6.20 -13.71
CA ASP A 94 -19.94 -6.31 -15.12
C ASP A 94 -20.66 -5.31 -16.03
N GLU A 95 -21.93 -4.98 -15.69
CA GLU A 95 -22.73 -4.05 -16.46
C GLU A 95 -22.23 -2.60 -16.29
N TYR A 96 -21.96 -2.15 -15.06
CA TYR A 96 -21.51 -0.77 -14.86
C TYR A 96 -20.00 -0.58 -15.09
N GLU A 97 -19.18 -1.60 -14.87
CA GLU A 97 -17.72 -1.51 -15.01
C GLU A 97 -17.32 -1.17 -16.44
N SER A 98 -17.93 -1.83 -17.43
CA SER A 98 -17.69 -1.52 -18.83
C SER A 98 -18.03 -0.07 -19.16
N TYR A 99 -19.18 0.43 -18.68
CA TYR A 99 -19.59 1.82 -18.86
C TYR A 99 -18.64 2.81 -18.18
N VAL A 100 -18.25 2.54 -16.95
CA VAL A 100 -17.34 3.40 -16.18
C VAL A 100 -15.96 3.45 -16.84
N ASN A 101 -15.42 2.31 -17.25
CA ASN A 101 -14.12 2.21 -17.91
C ASN A 101 -14.11 3.02 -19.23
N GLU A 102 -15.18 2.92 -20.03
CA GLU A 102 -15.33 3.73 -21.26
C GLU A 102 -15.36 5.22 -20.92
N LYS A 103 -16.19 5.64 -19.96
CA LYS A 103 -16.37 7.05 -19.60
C LYS A 103 -15.14 7.71 -18.98
N LEU A 104 -14.37 6.95 -18.21
CA LEU A 104 -13.15 7.44 -17.58
C LEU A 104 -11.91 7.21 -18.43
N GLY A 105 -12.02 6.46 -19.54
CA GLY A 105 -10.89 6.08 -20.39
C GLY A 105 -9.91 5.15 -19.65
N LEU A 106 -10.44 4.32 -18.76
CA LEU A 106 -9.62 3.34 -18.04
C LEU A 106 -9.31 2.18 -18.98
N GLN A 107 -8.04 1.84 -19.06
CA GLN A 107 -7.61 0.61 -19.75
C GLN A 107 -7.38 -0.44 -18.70
N GLN A 108 -8.08 -1.57 -18.80
CA GLN A 108 -7.75 -2.74 -17.99
C GLN A 108 -6.42 -3.31 -18.49
N GLU A 109 -5.41 -3.30 -17.66
CA GLU A 109 -4.17 -3.99 -17.94
C GLU A 109 -4.37 -5.49 -17.71
N ASN A 110 -4.15 -6.28 -18.76
CA ASN A 110 -4.08 -7.74 -18.64
C ASN A 110 -2.76 -8.12 -17.96
N VAL A 111 -2.76 -8.20 -16.64
CA VAL A 111 -1.63 -8.71 -15.89
C VAL A 111 -1.72 -10.24 -15.86
N GLU A 112 -0.70 -10.91 -16.44
CA GLU A 112 -0.62 -12.36 -16.45
C GLU A 112 -0.68 -12.92 -15.02
N GLU A 113 -1.61 -13.83 -14.76
CA GLU A 113 -1.77 -14.43 -13.43
C GLU A 113 -0.50 -15.18 -13.01
N MET A 114 -0.03 -14.93 -11.81
CA MET A 114 1.16 -15.56 -11.28
C MET A 114 0.83 -16.50 -10.13
N ASN A 115 1.31 -17.73 -10.24
CA ASN A 115 1.24 -18.68 -9.14
C ASN A 115 2.44 -18.48 -8.21
N PHE A 116 2.19 -18.01 -7.01
CA PHE A 116 3.18 -17.95 -5.95
C PHE A 116 3.30 -19.30 -5.25
N LYS A 117 4.52 -19.67 -4.91
CA LYS A 117 4.72 -20.81 -4.03
C LYS A 117 4.29 -20.42 -2.61
N GLU A 118 3.48 -21.27 -1.99
CA GLU A 118 2.98 -21.06 -0.63
C GLU A 118 4.12 -20.75 0.36
N GLU A 119 5.20 -21.54 0.31
CA GLU A 119 6.38 -21.34 1.15
C GLU A 119 7.00 -19.94 1.05
N ASN A 120 6.94 -19.30 -0.13
CA ASN A 120 7.48 -17.95 -0.33
C ASN A 120 6.55 -16.88 0.23
N ILE A 121 5.25 -17.07 0.07
CA ILE A 121 4.24 -16.14 0.64
C ILE A 121 4.30 -16.21 2.16
N GLU A 122 4.33 -17.42 2.75
CA GLU A 122 4.46 -17.59 4.19
C GLU A 122 5.72 -16.89 4.74
N ALA A 123 6.87 -17.07 4.06
CA ALA A 123 8.11 -16.40 4.48
C ALA A 123 8.00 -14.87 4.46
N ILE A 124 7.27 -14.29 3.49
CA ILE A 124 7.02 -12.85 3.42
C ILE A 124 6.09 -12.41 4.55
N LEU A 125 4.98 -13.13 4.77
CA LEU A 125 4.01 -12.83 5.81
C LEU A 125 4.66 -12.90 7.19
N GLU A 126 5.41 -13.96 7.50
CA GLU A 126 6.16 -14.08 8.76
C GLU A 126 7.20 -12.97 8.93
N GLY A 127 7.88 -12.57 7.85
CA GLY A 127 8.77 -11.41 7.88
C GLY A 127 8.03 -10.11 8.20
N MET A 128 6.81 -9.92 7.68
CA MET A 128 5.96 -8.76 7.99
C MET A 128 5.42 -8.81 9.43
N ARG A 129 5.11 -10.00 9.94
CA ARG A 129 4.73 -10.23 11.34
C ARG A 129 5.88 -9.86 12.28
N GLY A 130 7.10 -10.31 11.98
CA GLY A 130 8.28 -10.03 12.79
C GLY A 130 8.59 -8.53 12.96
N VAL A 131 8.24 -7.69 11.97
CA VAL A 131 8.39 -6.22 12.06
C VAL A 131 7.63 -5.62 13.24
N THR A 132 6.47 -6.18 13.58
CA THR A 132 5.55 -5.66 14.60
C THR A 132 5.60 -6.44 15.92
N SER A 133 5.91 -7.75 15.87
CA SER A 133 5.81 -8.66 17.02
C SER A 133 7.15 -9.05 17.64
N GLU A 134 8.26 -8.98 16.92
CA GLU A 134 9.58 -9.37 17.43
C GLU A 134 10.35 -8.17 18.00
N SER A 135 11.12 -8.38 19.06
CA SER A 135 11.85 -7.31 19.78
C SER A 135 12.89 -6.58 18.92
N GLY A 136 13.29 -7.14 17.77
CA GLY A 136 14.15 -6.49 16.76
C GLY A 136 13.38 -5.79 15.65
N GLY A 137 12.07 -5.91 15.61
CA GLY A 137 11.21 -5.34 14.58
C GLY A 137 11.14 -3.81 14.64
N THR A 138 11.17 -3.17 13.50
CA THR A 138 11.21 -1.69 13.40
C THR A 138 9.93 -1.00 13.86
N ALA A 139 8.81 -1.72 14.00
CA ALA A 139 7.55 -1.25 14.56
C ALA A 139 7.17 -1.95 15.87
N TYR A 140 8.04 -2.79 16.43
CA TYR A 140 7.77 -3.53 17.66
C TYR A 140 7.33 -2.63 18.82
N SER A 141 8.01 -1.50 19.05
CA SER A 141 7.66 -0.58 20.14
C SER A 141 6.22 -0.05 20.03
N THR A 142 5.72 0.09 18.82
CA THR A 142 4.36 0.58 18.54
C THR A 142 3.30 -0.49 18.76
N PHE A 143 3.58 -1.75 18.38
CA PHE A 143 2.56 -2.81 18.35
C PHE A 143 2.67 -3.83 19.48
N ARG A 144 3.77 -3.91 20.25
CA ARG A 144 4.01 -4.94 21.28
C ARG A 144 2.90 -5.11 22.32
N ASN A 145 2.10 -4.07 22.57
CA ASN A 145 0.98 -4.08 23.52
C ASN A 145 -0.37 -3.88 22.79
N PHE A 146 -0.39 -4.04 21.47
CA PHE A 146 -1.60 -3.91 20.67
C PHE A 146 -2.32 -5.26 20.61
N ASN A 147 -3.63 -5.27 20.87
CA ASN A 147 -4.41 -6.50 21.03
C ASN A 147 -4.75 -7.20 19.71
N ILE A 148 -4.43 -6.58 18.57
CA ILE A 148 -4.63 -7.16 17.24
C ILE A 148 -3.24 -7.39 16.65
N GLU A 149 -3.00 -8.60 16.16
CA GLU A 149 -1.75 -8.91 15.49
C GLU A 149 -1.73 -8.29 14.10
N VAL A 150 -0.63 -7.62 13.76
CA VAL A 150 -0.49 -6.83 12.53
C VAL A 150 0.71 -7.33 11.74
N GLY A 151 0.53 -7.57 10.46
CA GLY A 151 1.66 -7.71 9.53
C GLY A 151 2.03 -6.35 8.97
N GLY A 152 3.33 -5.97 8.98
CA GLY A 152 3.69 -4.65 8.50
C GLY A 152 5.13 -4.48 8.02
N LYS A 153 5.40 -3.32 7.41
CA LYS A 153 6.76 -2.92 6.99
C LYS A 153 6.90 -1.40 7.07
N THR A 154 7.94 -0.95 7.75
CA THR A 154 8.34 0.46 7.74
C THR A 154 9.24 0.77 6.55
N GLY A 155 9.18 2.00 6.05
CA GLY A 155 10.04 2.49 4.99
C GLY A 155 10.53 3.91 5.26
N SER A 156 11.78 4.19 4.92
CA SER A 156 12.37 5.54 4.93
C SER A 156 13.01 5.76 3.57
N ALA A 157 12.28 6.42 2.65
CA ALA A 157 12.72 6.62 1.28
C ALA A 157 13.42 7.97 1.11
N GLN A 158 14.64 7.96 0.60
CA GLN A 158 15.40 9.17 0.29
C GLN A 158 14.71 9.96 -0.84
N THR A 159 14.67 11.29 -0.71
CA THR A 159 13.98 12.17 -1.67
C THR A 159 14.90 12.82 -2.69
N GLY A 160 16.21 12.52 -2.66
CA GLY A 160 17.22 13.25 -3.43
C GLY A 160 17.58 14.62 -2.83
N VAL A 161 16.85 15.09 -1.81
CA VAL A 161 17.19 16.30 -1.04
C VAL A 161 17.89 15.90 0.23
N GLN A 162 19.09 16.46 0.46
CA GLN A 162 19.91 16.12 1.62
C GLN A 162 19.14 16.28 2.94
N GLY A 163 19.16 15.25 3.78
CA GLY A 163 18.52 15.24 5.08
C GLY A 163 16.99 15.09 5.06
N LYS A 164 16.38 14.85 3.88
CA LYS A 164 14.94 14.63 3.76
C LYS A 164 14.63 13.22 3.28
N THR A 165 13.81 12.52 4.05
CA THR A 165 13.29 11.19 3.73
C THR A 165 11.78 11.17 3.85
N ASN A 166 11.11 10.45 2.96
CA ASN A 166 9.70 10.14 3.08
C ASN A 166 9.52 8.96 4.02
N ALA A 167 8.61 9.09 4.97
CA ALA A 167 8.29 8.02 5.92
C ALA A 167 7.08 7.23 5.43
N TRP A 168 7.20 5.90 5.51
CA TRP A 168 6.18 4.94 5.10
C TRP A 168 5.94 3.90 6.18
N PHE A 169 4.69 3.55 6.36
CA PHE A 169 4.29 2.27 6.93
C PHE A 169 3.25 1.64 6.02
N VAL A 170 3.39 0.36 5.78
CA VAL A 170 2.40 -0.45 5.08
C VAL A 170 2.11 -1.67 5.95
N GLY A 171 0.86 -2.12 5.99
CA GLY A 171 0.50 -3.26 6.79
C GLY A 171 -0.93 -3.73 6.56
N PHE A 172 -1.30 -4.78 7.27
CA PHE A 172 -2.63 -5.37 7.26
C PHE A 172 -2.97 -5.95 8.63
N ALA A 173 -4.24 -6.05 8.91
CA ALA A 173 -4.77 -6.59 10.17
C ALA A 173 -6.17 -7.20 10.01
N PRO A 174 -6.56 -8.21 10.83
CA PRO A 174 -5.66 -9.03 11.66
C PRO A 174 -4.67 -9.85 10.82
N PHE A 175 -3.62 -10.37 11.44
CA PHE A 175 -2.59 -11.12 10.69
C PHE A 175 -3.11 -12.41 10.07
N ASP A 176 -3.87 -13.20 10.84
CA ASP A 176 -4.36 -14.51 10.41
C ASP A 176 -5.55 -14.44 9.43
N ASP A 177 -6.41 -13.41 9.57
CA ASP A 177 -7.59 -13.19 8.71
C ASP A 177 -7.70 -11.70 8.36
N PRO A 178 -6.95 -11.22 7.37
CA PRO A 178 -6.85 -9.80 7.05
C PRO A 178 -8.17 -9.18 6.58
N GLU A 179 -8.64 -8.17 7.31
CA GLU A 179 -9.83 -7.39 6.97
C GLU A 179 -9.49 -6.00 6.43
N ILE A 180 -8.33 -5.44 6.83
CA ILE A 180 -7.88 -4.12 6.40
C ILE A 180 -6.42 -4.14 5.97
N ALA A 181 -6.12 -3.54 4.83
CA ALA A 181 -4.77 -3.15 4.44
C ALA A 181 -4.61 -1.64 4.60
N ILE A 182 -3.47 -1.21 5.11
CA ILE A 182 -3.23 0.20 5.42
C ILE A 182 -1.89 0.68 4.88
N VAL A 183 -1.87 1.90 4.37
CA VAL A 183 -0.66 2.63 3.99
C VAL A 183 -0.69 4.00 4.64
N VAL A 184 0.37 4.34 5.34
CA VAL A 184 0.61 5.67 5.88
C VAL A 184 1.87 6.25 5.23
N PHE A 185 1.70 7.37 4.56
CA PHE A 185 2.77 8.11 3.90
C PHE A 185 2.89 9.51 4.46
N VAL A 186 4.09 9.89 4.87
CA VAL A 186 4.38 11.27 5.32
C VAL A 186 5.56 11.82 4.55
N ARG A 187 5.29 12.81 3.71
CA ARG A 187 6.33 13.49 2.94
C ARG A 187 7.29 14.22 3.87
N ASN A 188 8.59 13.98 3.69
CA ASN A 188 9.65 14.50 4.56
C ASN A 188 9.47 14.11 6.05
N GLY A 189 8.78 13.00 6.33
CA GLY A 189 8.46 12.53 7.67
C GLY A 189 9.61 11.90 8.44
N GLY A 190 10.80 11.79 7.84
CA GLY A 190 11.95 11.19 8.51
C GLY A 190 11.91 9.67 8.56
N HIS A 191 11.83 9.10 9.76
CA HIS A 191 11.80 7.65 9.96
C HIS A 191 10.40 7.05 9.84
N GLY A 192 10.28 5.92 9.13
CA GLY A 192 9.01 5.20 8.95
C GLY A 192 8.39 4.63 10.24
N SER A 193 9.12 4.56 11.34
CA SER A 193 8.58 4.12 12.63
C SER A 193 7.45 5.01 13.15
N TYR A 194 7.50 6.30 12.90
CA TYR A 194 6.44 7.23 13.32
C TYR A 194 5.12 7.00 12.58
N THR A 195 5.20 6.58 11.32
CA THR A 195 3.99 6.28 10.53
C THR A 195 3.28 5.01 11.01
N ALA A 196 3.99 4.14 11.71
CA ALA A 196 3.41 2.95 12.34
C ALA A 196 2.44 3.30 13.49
N GLU A 197 2.68 4.38 14.23
CA GLU A 197 1.77 4.85 15.29
C GLU A 197 0.43 5.30 14.71
N VAL A 198 0.48 6.07 13.62
CA VAL A 198 -0.73 6.51 12.90
C VAL A 198 -1.50 5.30 12.36
N ALA A 199 -0.79 4.32 11.79
CA ALA A 199 -1.41 3.10 11.30
C ALA A 199 -2.09 2.31 12.41
N ARG A 200 -1.44 2.15 13.57
CA ARG A 200 -2.01 1.51 14.76
C ARG A 200 -3.33 2.17 15.18
N ASP A 201 -3.34 3.49 15.25
CA ASP A 201 -4.51 4.24 15.71
C ASP A 201 -5.68 4.13 14.72
N ILE A 202 -5.40 4.11 13.42
CA ILE A 202 -6.42 3.86 12.39
C ILE A 202 -6.96 2.43 12.48
N ILE A 203 -6.09 1.42 12.66
CA ILE A 203 -6.49 0.03 12.85
C ILE A 203 -7.35 -0.09 14.11
N ALA A 204 -6.94 0.52 15.23
CA ALA A 204 -7.70 0.54 16.47
C ALA A 204 -9.11 1.13 16.26
N GLN A 205 -9.22 2.24 15.55
CA GLN A 205 -10.50 2.87 15.23
C GLN A 205 -11.36 1.97 14.33
N TYR A 206 -10.78 1.31 13.33
CA TYR A 206 -11.50 0.40 12.44
C TYR A 206 -12.15 -0.75 13.21
N PHE A 207 -11.45 -1.33 14.17
CA PHE A 207 -11.95 -2.42 15.01
C PHE A 207 -12.71 -1.95 16.27
N GLY A 208 -13.07 -0.66 16.35
CA GLY A 208 -13.86 -0.11 17.46
C GLY A 208 -13.16 -0.14 18.82
N MET A 209 -11.82 -0.21 18.84
CA MET A 209 -11.06 -0.15 20.07
C MET A 209 -11.07 1.28 20.62
N ASN A 210 -11.30 1.43 21.95
CA ASN A 210 -11.23 2.73 22.59
C ASN A 210 -9.79 3.28 22.57
N THR A 211 -9.56 4.29 21.75
CA THR A 211 -8.27 4.99 21.64
C THR A 211 -7.94 5.87 22.85
N ASN A 212 -8.84 5.95 23.84
CA ASN A 212 -8.65 6.73 25.08
C ASN A 212 -7.48 6.24 25.98
N GLN A 213 -6.70 5.25 25.56
CA GLN A 213 -5.44 4.85 26.19
C GLN A 213 -4.20 5.29 25.42
N VAL A 214 -4.35 6.11 24.37
CA VAL A 214 -3.22 6.75 23.73
C VAL A 214 -2.83 7.96 24.58
N THR A 215 -1.84 7.76 25.38
CA THR A 215 -1.03 8.73 26.17
C THR A 215 -1.30 10.22 25.91
N GLU A 216 -1.56 10.93 27.02
CA GLU A 216 -1.68 12.39 27.18
C GLU A 216 -0.46 13.22 26.74
N ASN A 217 0.16 12.93 25.60
CA ASN A 217 1.30 13.69 25.09
C ASN A 217 1.22 14.00 23.60
N THR A 218 0.03 14.29 23.08
CA THR A 218 -0.08 14.83 21.73
C THR A 218 -0.59 16.26 21.81
N THR A 219 0.30 17.21 21.55
CA THR A 219 -0.04 18.60 21.21
C THR A 219 -1.15 18.59 20.15
N ALA A 220 -2.28 19.23 20.44
CA ALA A 220 -3.48 19.24 19.62
C ALA A 220 -3.16 19.53 18.14
N ILE A 221 -3.54 18.61 17.27
CA ILE A 221 -3.54 18.85 15.82
C ILE A 221 -4.64 19.87 15.55
N PRO A 222 -4.35 20.99 14.87
CA PRO A 222 -5.38 21.99 14.56
C PRO A 222 -6.47 21.34 13.69
N THR A 223 -7.71 21.51 14.12
CA THR A 223 -8.89 21.05 13.39
C THR A 223 -8.92 21.68 12.00
N VAL A 224 -8.83 20.88 10.95
CA VAL A 224 -9.04 21.34 9.58
C VAL A 224 -10.53 21.61 9.43
N GLN A 225 -10.91 22.88 9.36
CA GLN A 225 -12.27 23.26 8.95
C GLN A 225 -12.39 23.02 7.44
N ILE A 226 -13.25 22.10 7.05
CA ILE A 226 -13.69 21.98 5.67
C ILE A 226 -14.66 23.12 5.42
N ILE A 227 -14.23 24.10 4.61
CA ILE A 227 -15.10 25.16 4.11
C ILE A 227 -15.87 24.57 2.93
N ASN A 228 -17.19 24.51 3.06
CA ASN A 228 -18.13 24.11 1.99
C ASN A 228 -18.12 25.11 0.83
#